data_04c1bdd510c8c99203e75d012b2f56b9
#
_entry.id   04c1bdd510c8c99203e75d012b2f56b9
#
_cell.length_a   1.000
_cell.length_b   1.000
_cell.length_c   1.000
_cell.angle_alpha   90.00
_cell.angle_beta   90.00
_cell.angle_gamma   90.00
#
_symmetry.space_group_name_H-M   'P 1'
#
loop_
_entity.id
_entity.type
_entity.pdbx_description
1 polymer ?
#
loop_
_entity_poly.entity_id
_entity_poly.type
_entity_poly.pdbx_seq_one_letter_code
_entity_poly.pdbx_strand_id
1 'polypeptide(L)'
;MNISMIAPAALIAALSLSACSDSPLAPVDVAANAAAARGTSTTQTSTTARIRVFAELTAPAGAAYSSAKGKASWDSRNNNTKRELELEVEHLPVGLSVEFFMDGAKVGAATTNSLGKAAVEFSTELGQSVPMSVAGSKVEVRTAAGAVIVNGSFATP
;
A
#
# COMPACT_ATOMS: atom_id res chain seq x y z
N MET A 1 26.69 27.42 -22.72
CA MET A 1 25.63 28.35 -23.10
C MET A 1 24.89 27.75 -24.29
N ASN A 2 23.92 26.86 -24.05
CA ASN A 2 22.95 26.38 -25.05
C ASN A 2 21.67 26.02 -24.32
N ILE A 3 20.67 26.86 -24.48
CA ILE A 3 19.32 26.74 -23.96
C ILE A 3 18.52 26.03 -25.06
N SER A 4 18.04 24.81 -24.82
CA SER A 4 17.06 24.14 -25.69
C SER A 4 15.70 24.21 -25.00
N MET A 5 14.86 25.09 -25.51
CA MET A 5 13.41 25.14 -25.23
C MET A 5 12.72 24.01 -26.00
N ILE A 6 11.97 23.17 -25.32
CA ILE A 6 11.01 22.25 -25.94
C ILE A 6 9.61 22.63 -25.47
N ALA A 7 8.75 22.97 -26.43
CA ALA A 7 7.37 23.41 -26.26
C ALA A 7 6.43 22.23 -25.91
N PRO A 8 5.30 22.47 -25.20
CA PRO A 8 4.31 21.46 -24.90
C PRO A 8 3.32 21.30 -26.06
N ALA A 9 3.08 20.08 -26.49
CA ALA A 9 1.99 19.70 -27.40
C ALA A 9 0.72 19.42 -26.59
N ALA A 10 -0.31 20.21 -26.81
CA ALA A 10 -1.65 20.00 -26.29
C ALA A 10 -2.37 18.92 -27.11
N LEU A 11 -2.85 17.86 -26.47
CA LEU A 11 -3.70 16.86 -27.10
C LEU A 11 -5.14 17.00 -26.56
N ILE A 12 -6.03 17.42 -27.43
CA ILE A 12 -7.49 17.51 -27.21
C ILE A 12 -8.07 16.14 -27.53
N ALA A 13 -8.73 15.49 -26.58
CA ALA A 13 -9.49 14.26 -26.83
C ALA A 13 -10.99 14.51 -26.63
N ALA A 14 -11.75 14.10 -27.67
CA ALA A 14 -13.16 14.35 -27.85
C ALA A 14 -14.05 13.49 -26.94
N LEU A 15 -15.16 14.10 -26.49
CA LEU A 15 -16.29 13.43 -25.85
C LEU A 15 -17.07 12.61 -26.89
N SER A 16 -17.36 11.35 -26.59
CA SER A 16 -18.39 10.56 -27.25
C SER A 16 -19.54 10.29 -26.28
N LEU A 17 -20.67 10.94 -26.54
CA LEU A 17 -21.96 10.60 -25.93
C LEU A 17 -22.50 9.33 -26.60
N SER A 18 -22.84 8.31 -25.82
CA SER A 18 -23.59 7.15 -26.28
C SER A 18 -25.02 7.23 -25.73
N ALA A 19 -25.96 7.14 -26.66
CA ALA A 19 -27.38 7.33 -26.52
C ALA A 19 -28.08 6.21 -25.74
N CYS A 20 -29.13 6.61 -25.01
CA CYS A 20 -30.16 5.73 -24.44
C CYS A 20 -30.90 4.95 -25.54
N SER A 21 -31.09 3.66 -25.34
CA SER A 21 -32.09 2.87 -26.06
C SER A 21 -33.27 2.60 -25.14
N ASP A 22 -34.38 3.27 -25.43
CA ASP A 22 -35.71 2.92 -24.96
C ASP A 22 -36.16 1.61 -25.60
N SER A 23 -36.58 0.64 -24.81
CA SER A 23 -37.30 -0.53 -25.28
C SER A 23 -38.72 -0.51 -24.70
N PRO A 24 -39.76 -0.65 -25.52
CA PRO A 24 -41.14 -0.54 -25.08
C PRO A 24 -41.60 -1.78 -24.33
N LEU A 25 -42.42 -1.50 -23.29
CA LEU A 25 -43.16 -2.46 -22.46
C LEU A 25 -44.17 -3.27 -23.28
N ALA A 26 -44.14 -4.60 -23.19
CA ALA A 26 -45.25 -5.48 -23.52
C ALA A 26 -45.90 -5.95 -22.22
N PRO A 27 -47.24 -5.91 -22.11
CA PRO A 27 -47.93 -6.43 -20.95
C PRO A 27 -48.11 -7.95 -21.08
N VAL A 28 -47.68 -8.69 -20.09
CA VAL A 28 -48.04 -10.08 -19.90
C VAL A 28 -48.79 -10.23 -18.59
N ASP A 29 -50.11 -10.38 -18.71
CA ASP A 29 -50.96 -10.97 -17.69
C ASP A 29 -50.51 -12.40 -17.43
N VAL A 30 -50.17 -12.75 -16.22
CA VAL A 30 -50.28 -14.11 -15.70
C VAL A 30 -50.70 -14.08 -14.25
N ALA A 31 -51.89 -14.60 -14.03
CA ALA A 31 -52.46 -14.83 -12.74
C ALA A 31 -51.68 -15.85 -11.90
N ALA A 32 -51.69 -15.59 -10.60
CA ALA A 32 -51.73 -16.53 -9.49
C ALA A 32 -50.77 -17.74 -9.49
N ASN A 33 -49.78 -17.68 -8.63
CA ASN A 33 -49.58 -18.78 -7.68
C ASN A 33 -48.89 -18.27 -6.39
N ALA A 34 -49.67 -18.14 -5.34
CA ALA A 34 -49.18 -17.87 -4.00
C ALA A 34 -48.54 -19.14 -3.44
N ALA A 35 -47.25 -19.25 -3.53
CA ALA A 35 -46.47 -20.14 -2.71
C ALA A 35 -45.52 -19.28 -1.85
N ALA A 36 -45.82 -19.20 -0.58
CA ALA A 36 -45.00 -18.53 0.43
C ALA A 36 -43.64 -19.21 0.53
N ALA A 37 -42.69 -18.77 -0.28
CA ALA A 37 -41.29 -18.97 -0.03
C ALA A 37 -40.88 -17.91 0.99
N ARG A 38 -40.84 -18.27 2.27
CA ARG A 38 -40.05 -17.56 3.28
C ARG A 38 -38.60 -17.54 2.79
N GLY A 39 -38.26 -16.52 2.03
CA GLY A 39 -36.91 -16.20 1.73
C GLY A 39 -36.22 -15.83 3.04
N THR A 40 -35.48 -16.79 3.58
CA THR A 40 -34.47 -16.51 4.61
C THR A 40 -33.47 -15.55 3.96
N SER A 41 -33.68 -14.26 4.20
CA SER A 41 -32.69 -13.25 3.84
C SER A 41 -31.44 -13.55 4.66
N THR A 42 -30.55 -14.35 4.07
CA THR A 42 -29.22 -14.53 4.61
C THR A 42 -28.53 -13.17 4.40
N THR A 43 -28.56 -12.35 5.43
CA THR A 43 -27.72 -11.16 5.50
C THR A 43 -26.29 -11.68 5.43
N GLN A 44 -25.73 -11.71 4.21
CA GLN A 44 -24.30 -11.91 4.05
C GLN A 44 -23.66 -10.68 4.67
N THR A 45 -23.27 -10.81 5.94
CA THR A 45 -22.33 -9.89 6.56
C THR A 45 -21.05 -10.08 5.80
N SER A 46 -20.82 -9.23 4.80
CA SER A 46 -19.55 -9.16 4.09
C SER A 46 -18.50 -8.72 5.10
N THR A 47 -17.90 -9.68 5.80
CA THR A 47 -16.77 -9.42 6.68
C THR A 47 -15.65 -8.97 5.77
N THR A 48 -15.47 -7.67 5.65
CA THR A 48 -14.37 -7.07 4.91
C THR A 48 -13.08 -7.59 5.52
N ALA A 49 -12.44 -8.54 4.85
CA ALA A 49 -11.24 -9.17 5.34
C ALA A 49 -10.16 -8.10 5.53
N ARG A 50 -9.66 -7.99 6.75
CA ARG A 50 -8.49 -7.18 7.07
C ARG A 50 -7.28 -8.10 7.11
N ILE A 51 -6.25 -7.76 6.39
CA ILE A 51 -4.98 -8.45 6.43
C ILE A 51 -3.98 -7.51 7.11
N ARG A 52 -3.26 -8.01 8.11
CA ARG A 52 -2.21 -7.28 8.79
C ARG A 52 -1.00 -8.17 8.94
N VAL A 53 0.17 -7.63 8.63
CA VAL A 53 1.46 -8.29 8.83
C VAL A 53 2.44 -7.31 9.48
N PHE A 54 3.35 -7.83 10.27
CA PHE A 54 4.36 -7.07 11.02
C PHE A 54 5.73 -7.67 10.79
N ALA A 55 6.77 -6.85 10.88
CA ALA A 55 8.16 -7.29 10.91
C ALA A 55 8.93 -6.54 11.99
N GLU A 56 9.66 -7.28 12.80
CA GLU A 56 10.74 -6.76 13.61
C GLU A 56 12.01 -6.74 12.77
N LEU A 57 12.72 -5.61 12.76
CA LEU A 57 13.94 -5.43 12.00
C LEU A 57 15.13 -5.34 12.95
N THR A 58 16.14 -6.15 12.66
CA THR A 58 17.36 -6.23 13.49
C THR A 58 18.60 -5.99 12.65
N ALA A 59 19.64 -5.46 13.28
CA ALA A 59 20.92 -5.29 12.63
C ALA A 59 21.58 -6.66 12.35
N PRO A 60 22.05 -6.92 11.12
CA PRO A 60 22.78 -8.14 10.83
C PRO A 60 24.11 -8.17 11.58
N ALA A 61 24.66 -9.39 11.76
CA ALA A 61 25.95 -9.57 12.41
C ALA A 61 27.04 -8.76 11.66
N GLY A 62 27.82 -7.97 12.41
CA GLY A 62 28.89 -7.14 11.84
C GLY A 62 28.40 -5.84 11.19
N ALA A 63 27.13 -5.49 11.30
CA ALA A 63 26.64 -4.20 10.82
C ALA A 63 27.30 -3.03 11.55
N ALA A 64 27.54 -1.92 10.83
CA ALA A 64 28.14 -0.70 11.39
C ALA A 64 27.28 -0.08 12.51
N TYR A 65 25.96 -0.34 12.49
CA TYR A 65 24.99 0.14 13.49
C TYR A 65 24.37 -1.04 14.24
N SER A 66 25.16 -1.79 14.99
CA SER A 66 24.76 -3.04 15.65
C SER A 66 23.64 -2.89 16.68
N SER A 67 23.39 -1.68 17.20
CA SER A 67 22.29 -1.36 18.11
C SER A 67 21.01 -0.94 17.39
N ALA A 68 21.06 -0.73 16.08
CA ALA A 68 19.89 -0.31 15.30
C ALA A 68 18.80 -1.36 15.36
N LYS A 69 17.57 -0.90 15.47
CA LYS A 69 16.35 -1.70 15.45
C LYS A 69 15.33 -1.01 14.56
N GLY A 70 14.36 -1.76 14.10
CA GLY A 70 13.26 -1.19 13.36
C GLY A 70 12.02 -2.05 13.45
N LYS A 71 10.95 -1.52 12.93
CA LYS A 71 9.69 -2.24 12.77
C LYS A 71 9.03 -1.85 11.47
N ALA A 72 8.25 -2.76 10.94
CA ALA A 72 7.41 -2.51 9.78
C ALA A 72 6.01 -3.04 10.05
N SER A 73 5.00 -2.32 9.59
CA SER A 73 3.62 -2.79 9.58
C SER A 73 3.00 -2.55 8.21
N TRP A 74 2.25 -3.53 7.75
CA TRP A 74 1.43 -3.41 6.56
C TRP A 74 0.01 -3.86 6.86
N ASP A 75 -0.96 -3.03 6.52
CA ASP A 75 -2.38 -3.24 6.77
C ASP A 75 -3.16 -3.11 5.47
N SER A 76 -4.11 -4.00 5.26
CA SER A 76 -5.02 -3.94 4.13
C SER A 76 -6.45 -4.21 4.56
N ARG A 77 -7.37 -3.43 4.01
CA ARG A 77 -8.82 -3.50 4.25
C ARG A 77 -9.58 -3.43 2.93
N ASN A 78 -10.87 -3.71 2.98
CA ASN A 78 -11.79 -3.59 1.84
C ASN A 78 -11.27 -4.31 0.59
N ASN A 79 -10.93 -5.60 0.72
CA ASN A 79 -10.40 -6.41 -0.39
C ASN A 79 -9.19 -5.76 -1.07
N ASN A 80 -8.21 -5.30 -0.27
CA ASN A 80 -6.97 -4.67 -0.71
C ASN A 80 -7.11 -3.30 -1.40
N THR A 81 -8.29 -2.65 -1.33
CA THR A 81 -8.45 -1.31 -1.88
C THR A 81 -7.87 -0.21 -0.97
N LYS A 82 -7.87 -0.45 0.35
CA LYS A 82 -7.24 0.42 1.34
C LYS A 82 -6.01 -0.26 1.90
N ARG A 83 -4.86 0.36 1.72
CA ARG A 83 -3.57 -0.17 2.20
C ARG A 83 -2.77 0.91 2.90
N GLU A 84 -2.09 0.50 3.95
CA GLU A 84 -1.18 1.34 4.73
C GLU A 84 0.13 0.57 4.94
N LEU A 85 1.26 1.26 4.84
CA LEU A 85 2.59 0.74 5.10
C LEU A 85 3.32 1.74 5.98
N GLU A 86 3.80 1.29 7.13
CA GLU A 86 4.65 2.06 8.04
C GLU A 86 5.99 1.33 8.20
N LEU A 87 7.08 2.06 8.05
CA LEU A 87 8.45 1.56 8.22
C LEU A 87 9.20 2.52 9.13
N GLU A 88 9.84 1.98 10.15
CA GLU A 88 10.57 2.76 11.14
C GLU A 88 11.91 2.10 11.47
N VAL A 89 12.93 2.93 11.70
CA VAL A 89 14.24 2.52 12.23
C VAL A 89 14.69 3.51 13.28
N GLU A 90 15.36 3.00 14.31
CA GLU A 90 15.83 3.77 15.47
C GLU A 90 17.23 3.36 15.92
N HIS A 91 17.79 4.12 16.86
CA HIS A 91 19.16 3.97 17.39
C HIS A 91 20.25 4.23 16.36
N LEU A 92 20.03 5.20 15.48
CA LEU A 92 20.97 5.64 14.46
C LEU A 92 21.56 7.01 14.80
N PRO A 93 22.71 7.39 14.22
CA PRO A 93 23.22 8.75 14.30
C PRO A 93 22.21 9.78 13.77
N VAL A 94 22.15 10.95 14.40
CA VAL A 94 21.32 12.08 13.96
C VAL A 94 21.79 12.56 12.59
N GLY A 95 20.83 12.84 11.68
CA GLY A 95 21.12 13.36 10.34
C GLY A 95 21.58 12.30 9.34
N LEU A 96 21.52 11.01 9.69
CA LEU A 96 21.82 9.92 8.75
C LEU A 96 20.68 9.75 7.73
N SER A 97 21.00 9.81 6.44
CA SER A 97 20.06 9.47 5.37
C SER A 97 19.95 7.95 5.21
N VAL A 98 18.72 7.44 5.25
CA VAL A 98 18.41 6.03 5.12
C VAL A 98 17.38 5.80 4.01
N GLU A 99 17.43 4.62 3.43
CA GLU A 99 16.52 4.17 2.38
C GLU A 99 15.82 2.89 2.82
N PHE A 100 14.51 2.82 2.57
CA PHE A 100 13.65 1.70 2.91
C PHE A 100 13.35 0.86 1.68
N PHE A 101 13.45 -0.46 1.81
CA PHE A 101 13.24 -1.42 0.73
C PHE A 101 12.24 -2.49 1.16
N MET A 102 11.40 -2.93 0.21
CA MET A 102 10.55 -4.11 0.31
C MET A 102 10.85 -5.02 -0.87
N ASP A 103 11.13 -6.30 -0.59
CA ASP A 103 11.47 -7.32 -1.59
C ASP A 103 12.52 -6.84 -2.62
N GLY A 104 13.50 -6.05 -2.13
CA GLY A 104 14.59 -5.48 -2.93
C GLY A 104 14.23 -4.20 -3.70
N ALA A 105 12.97 -3.78 -3.74
CA ALA A 105 12.55 -2.51 -4.33
C ALA A 105 12.58 -1.38 -3.31
N LYS A 106 13.17 -0.23 -3.67
CA LYS A 106 13.13 0.97 -2.83
C LYS A 106 11.70 1.51 -2.75
N VAL A 107 11.19 1.67 -1.54
CA VAL A 107 9.85 2.22 -1.28
C VAL A 107 9.89 3.64 -0.74
N GLY A 108 10.98 4.05 -0.08
CA GLY A 108 11.10 5.40 0.46
C GLY A 108 12.48 5.74 0.97
N ALA A 109 12.64 6.96 1.46
CA ALA A 109 13.84 7.43 2.12
C ALA A 109 13.47 8.48 3.18
N ALA A 110 14.27 8.57 4.24
CA ALA A 110 14.15 9.58 5.28
C ALA A 110 15.51 9.91 5.88
N THR A 111 15.56 10.99 6.64
CA THR A 111 16.73 11.36 7.43
C THR A 111 16.40 11.21 8.91
N THR A 112 17.30 10.64 9.69
CA THR A 112 17.11 10.46 11.12
C THR A 112 17.00 11.81 11.84
N ASN A 113 16.02 11.89 12.73
CA ASN A 113 15.75 13.06 13.56
C ASN A 113 16.73 13.14 14.77
N SER A 114 16.52 14.12 15.64
CA SER A 114 17.35 14.35 16.85
C SER A 114 17.34 13.18 17.86
N LEU A 115 16.40 12.24 17.72
CA LEU A 115 16.32 11.02 18.54
C LEU A 115 16.99 9.81 17.85
N GLY A 116 17.61 9.99 16.68
CA GLY A 116 18.22 8.90 15.91
C GLY A 116 17.18 7.99 15.26
N LYS A 117 15.98 8.51 14.96
CA LYS A 117 14.85 7.77 14.41
C LYS A 117 14.50 8.30 13.02
N ALA A 118 14.22 7.40 12.09
CA ALA A 118 13.67 7.70 10.77
C ALA A 118 12.44 6.83 10.51
N ALA A 119 11.42 7.40 9.88
CA ALA A 119 10.20 6.68 9.51
C ALA A 119 9.65 7.17 8.18
N VAL A 120 8.93 6.28 7.49
CA VAL A 120 8.11 6.60 6.33
C VAL A 120 6.76 5.92 6.48
N GLU A 121 5.71 6.60 6.03
CA GLU A 121 4.35 6.11 6.04
C GLU A 121 3.72 6.33 4.66
N PHE A 122 2.98 5.35 4.18
CA PHE A 122 2.28 5.40 2.90
C PHE A 122 0.85 4.92 3.08
N SER A 123 -0.09 5.61 2.43
CA SER A 123 -1.50 5.24 2.45
C SER A 123 -2.14 5.45 1.08
N THR A 124 -2.89 4.44 0.62
CA THR A 124 -3.70 4.59 -0.61
C THR A 124 -4.84 5.60 -0.43
N GLU A 125 -5.26 5.88 0.79
CA GLU A 125 -6.28 6.90 1.08
C GLU A 125 -5.74 8.32 0.85
N LEU A 126 -4.42 8.49 0.89
CA LEU A 126 -3.72 9.74 0.53
C LEU A 126 -3.29 9.77 -0.95
N GLY A 127 -3.76 8.83 -1.77
CA GLY A 127 -3.41 8.73 -3.18
C GLY A 127 -1.99 8.21 -3.44
N GLN A 128 -1.32 7.68 -2.43
CA GLN A 128 0.04 7.15 -2.55
C GLN A 128 0.04 5.69 -3.04
N SER A 129 1.11 5.30 -3.72
CA SER A 129 1.32 3.90 -4.08
C SER A 129 1.84 3.13 -2.88
N VAL A 130 1.07 2.13 -2.43
CA VAL A 130 1.46 1.21 -1.37
C VAL A 130 1.70 -0.15 -1.99
N PRO A 131 2.92 -0.71 -1.94
CA PRO A 131 3.21 -2.02 -2.51
C PRO A 131 2.37 -3.11 -1.82
N MET A 132 2.11 -4.19 -2.55
CA MET A 132 1.50 -5.38 -1.95
C MET A 132 2.53 -6.07 -1.06
N SER A 133 2.10 -6.53 0.11
CA SER A 133 2.92 -7.31 1.02
C SER A 133 2.14 -8.52 1.54
N VAL A 134 2.87 -9.57 1.84
CA VAL A 134 2.36 -10.80 2.44
C VAL A 134 3.34 -11.29 3.50
N ALA A 135 2.92 -12.25 4.32
CA ALA A 135 3.85 -12.94 5.22
C ALA A 135 5.02 -13.54 4.41
N GLY A 136 6.25 -13.28 4.86
CA GLY A 136 7.48 -13.66 4.17
C GLY A 136 8.12 -12.58 3.31
N SER A 137 7.39 -11.51 2.93
CA SER A 137 7.99 -10.34 2.23
C SER A 137 9.09 -9.73 3.09
N LYS A 138 10.23 -9.43 2.46
CA LYS A 138 11.42 -8.91 3.13
C LYS A 138 11.38 -7.40 3.25
N VAL A 139 11.84 -6.89 4.39
CA VAL A 139 12.05 -5.47 4.63
C VAL A 139 13.51 -5.22 4.97
N GLU A 140 14.10 -4.20 4.39
CA GLU A 140 15.47 -3.78 4.68
C GLU A 140 15.53 -2.25 4.80
N VAL A 141 16.37 -1.77 5.70
CA VAL A 141 16.77 -0.37 5.75
C VAL A 141 18.26 -0.31 5.44
N ARG A 142 18.63 0.57 4.53
CA ARG A 142 20.02 0.72 4.05
C ARG A 142 20.47 2.16 4.18
N THR A 143 21.78 2.36 4.27
CA THR A 143 22.37 3.69 4.04
C THR A 143 22.23 4.09 2.57
N ALA A 144 22.39 5.36 2.24
CA ALA A 144 22.46 5.84 0.86
C ALA A 144 23.61 5.20 0.03
N ALA A 145 24.63 4.65 0.69
CA ALA A 145 25.70 3.87 0.06
C ALA A 145 25.35 2.39 -0.17
N GLY A 146 24.13 1.97 0.21
CA GLY A 146 23.62 0.60 0.00
C GLY A 146 23.93 -0.39 1.11
N ALA A 147 24.66 0.00 2.18
CA ALA A 147 24.95 -0.90 3.30
C ALA A 147 23.67 -1.17 4.11
N VAL A 148 23.37 -2.44 4.41
CA VAL A 148 22.22 -2.85 5.22
C VAL A 148 22.44 -2.44 6.67
N ILE A 149 21.46 -1.72 7.22
CA ILE A 149 21.42 -1.27 8.62
C ILE A 149 20.61 -2.29 9.45
N VAL A 150 19.39 -2.56 9.03
CA VAL A 150 18.50 -3.56 9.66
C VAL A 150 17.73 -4.30 8.58
N ASN A 151 17.33 -5.54 8.88
CA ASN A 151 16.47 -6.34 8.03
C ASN A 151 15.50 -7.21 8.83
N GLY A 152 14.47 -7.71 8.16
CA GLY A 152 13.47 -8.61 8.70
C GLY A 152 12.50 -9.09 7.63
N SER A 153 11.51 -9.87 8.03
CA SER A 153 10.44 -10.33 7.14
C SER A 153 9.09 -10.20 7.82
N PHE A 154 8.08 -9.85 7.05
CA PHE A 154 6.71 -9.79 7.54
C PHE A 154 6.20 -11.15 8.00
N ALA A 155 5.52 -11.16 9.12
CA ALA A 155 4.80 -12.32 9.66
C ALA A 155 3.36 -11.92 10.01
N THR A 156 2.46 -12.89 10.03
CA THR A 156 1.12 -12.72 10.62
C THR A 156 1.25 -12.61 12.15
N PRO A 157 0.38 -11.83 12.80
CA PRO A 157 0.34 -11.70 14.24
C PRO A 157 0.13 -13.06 14.93
#